data_8eaf23938e760bd482fc2abbbb1eb417
#
_entry.id   8eaf23938e760bd482fc2abbbb1eb417
#
_cell.length_a   1.000
_cell.length_b   1.000
_cell.length_c   1.000
_cell.angle_alpha   90.00
_cell.angle_beta   90.00
_cell.angle_gamma   90.00
#
_symmetry.space_group_name_H-M   'P 1'
#
loop_
_entity.id
_entity.type
_entity.pdbx_description
1 polymer ?
#
loop_
_entity_poly.entity_id
_entity_poly.type
_entity_poly.pdbx_seq_one_letter_code
_entity_poly.pdbx_strand_id
1 'polypeptide(L)'
;IIAGSNFIFSHINQNYPKYLDLKKKFLVIFRGINVDYFDPSITLETEENNLLSEWGVNRSKKLILLPGRLTTWKGQEVFIEALNLVNKELGHQSFYAIILGSDQGRDIYTKKIKRLAEQYRLTSQLKFVEHCQNMPLAYKLSDLVISASIEPEAFGRVAIEAQSMEKPIIASDIGGSNE
;
A
#
# COMPACT_ATOMS: atom_id res chain seq x y z
N ILE A 1 5.41 25.30 12.41
CA ILE A 1 4.59 24.19 11.87
C ILE A 1 5.42 23.52 10.79
N ILE A 2 5.48 22.20 10.82
CA ILE A 2 6.17 21.40 9.79
C ILE A 2 5.09 20.69 8.98
N ALA A 3 5.11 20.87 7.65
CA ALA A 3 4.31 20.13 6.70
C ALA A 3 5.16 18.99 6.11
N GLY A 4 4.60 17.78 6.01
CA GLY A 4 5.31 16.60 5.51
C GLY A 4 5.42 16.51 3.99
N SER A 5 4.77 17.44 3.26
CA SER A 5 4.77 17.55 1.80
C SER A 5 4.32 18.95 1.37
N ASN A 6 4.58 19.32 0.12
CA ASN A 6 4.05 20.56 -0.47
C ASN A 6 2.52 20.50 -0.59
N PHE A 7 1.95 19.31 -0.85
CA PHE A 7 0.52 19.11 -0.84
C PHE A 7 -0.10 19.51 0.50
N ILE A 8 0.44 19.02 1.62
CA ILE A 8 -0.05 19.39 2.96
C ILE A 8 0.13 20.89 3.23
N PHE A 9 1.26 21.46 2.83
CA PHE A 9 1.50 22.89 2.95
C PHE A 9 0.44 23.70 2.20
N SER A 10 0.17 23.35 0.95
CA SER A 10 -0.83 24.00 0.09
C SER A 10 -2.24 23.83 0.65
N HIS A 11 -2.58 22.62 1.11
CA HIS A 11 -3.87 22.33 1.72
C HIS A 11 -4.14 23.19 2.97
N ILE A 12 -3.14 23.35 3.85
CA ILE A 12 -3.24 24.20 5.04
C ILE A 12 -3.44 25.66 4.63
N ASN A 13 -2.68 26.16 3.66
CA ASN A 13 -2.79 27.53 3.19
C ASN A 13 -4.16 27.84 2.58
N GLN A 14 -4.75 26.90 1.85
CA GLN A 14 -6.04 27.09 1.20
C GLN A 14 -7.21 27.02 2.19
N ASN A 15 -7.18 26.08 3.12
CA ASN A 15 -8.32 25.79 3.98
C ASN A 15 -8.28 26.52 5.34
N TYR A 16 -7.11 27.04 5.71
CA TYR A 16 -6.90 27.72 6.99
C TYR A 16 -6.24 29.09 6.84
N PRO A 17 -6.83 30.02 6.05
CA PRO A 17 -6.21 31.31 5.74
C PRO A 17 -5.97 32.19 6.97
N LYS A 18 -6.73 32.01 8.05
CA LYS A 18 -6.54 32.73 9.32
C LYS A 18 -5.16 32.54 9.94
N TYR A 19 -4.45 31.48 9.55
CA TYR A 19 -3.10 31.19 10.03
C TYR A 19 -2.01 31.67 9.07
N LEU A 20 -2.37 32.44 8.02
CA LEU A 20 -1.41 32.95 7.02
C LEU A 20 -0.35 33.88 7.63
N ASP A 21 -0.64 34.58 8.71
CA ASP A 21 0.35 35.38 9.46
C ASP A 21 1.45 34.50 10.06
N LEU A 22 1.21 33.19 10.16
CA LEU A 22 2.19 32.20 10.58
C LEU A 22 3.07 31.68 9.43
N LYS A 23 2.94 32.19 8.18
CA LYS A 23 3.74 31.73 7.02
C LYS A 23 5.24 31.68 7.29
N LYS A 24 5.77 32.63 8.05
CA LYS A 24 7.18 32.63 8.50
C LYS A 24 7.55 31.48 9.44
N LYS A 25 6.56 30.75 9.96
CA LYS A 25 6.71 29.62 10.89
C LYS A 25 6.36 28.26 10.26
N PHE A 26 6.07 28.23 8.94
CA PHE A 26 5.85 27.01 8.20
C PHE A 26 7.10 26.59 7.47
N LEU A 27 7.44 25.33 7.59
CA LEU A 27 8.53 24.68 6.89
C LEU A 27 8.02 23.38 6.29
N VAL A 28 8.35 23.13 5.04
CA VAL A 28 8.13 21.81 4.42
C VAL A 28 9.36 20.97 4.69
N ILE A 29 9.17 19.86 5.38
CA ILE A 29 10.19 18.83 5.57
C ILE A 29 9.57 17.53 5.13
N PHE A 30 9.99 17.04 3.96
CA PHE A 30 9.51 15.78 3.42
C PHE A 30 9.77 14.64 4.40
N ARG A 31 8.79 13.76 4.52
CA ARG A 31 9.01 12.53 5.27
C ARG A 31 9.98 11.65 4.52
N GLY A 32 10.92 11.07 5.25
CA GLY A 32 11.79 10.03 4.74
C GLY A 32 11.38 8.65 5.22
N ILE A 33 12.17 7.67 4.82
CA ILE A 33 12.16 6.31 5.36
C ILE A 33 13.54 5.97 5.90
N ASN A 34 13.61 4.95 6.72
CA ASN A 34 14.90 4.39 7.13
C ASN A 34 15.39 3.43 6.04
N VAL A 35 16.33 3.88 5.23
CA VAL A 35 16.89 3.10 4.11
C VAL A 35 17.71 1.89 4.58
N ASP A 36 18.28 1.93 5.78
CA ASP A 36 18.99 0.78 6.36
C ASP A 36 18.01 -0.32 6.81
N TYR A 37 16.76 0.06 7.13
CA TYR A 37 15.70 -0.89 7.41
C TYR A 37 15.05 -1.44 6.15
N PHE A 38 14.83 -0.59 5.13
CA PHE A 38 14.32 -0.96 3.82
C PHE A 38 15.48 -1.21 2.85
N ASP A 39 16.28 -2.23 3.15
CA ASP A 39 17.45 -2.64 2.38
C ASP A 39 17.16 -3.93 1.61
N PRO A 40 17.17 -3.92 0.27
CA PRO A 40 16.89 -5.11 -0.55
C PRO A 40 17.97 -6.19 -0.44
N SER A 41 19.17 -5.84 0.04
CA SER A 41 20.28 -6.80 0.19
C SER A 41 20.09 -7.76 1.38
N ILE A 42 19.20 -7.44 2.32
CA ILE A 42 18.90 -8.31 3.45
C ILE A 42 18.33 -9.63 2.94
N THR A 43 19.06 -10.71 3.16
CA THR A 43 18.68 -12.08 2.79
C THR A 43 18.31 -12.87 4.04
N LEU A 44 17.07 -13.34 4.08
CA LEU A 44 16.50 -14.13 5.17
C LEU A 44 15.67 -15.26 4.57
N GLU A 45 16.31 -16.17 3.80
CA GLU A 45 15.61 -17.21 3.03
C GLU A 45 14.64 -18.03 3.88
N THR A 46 15.03 -18.36 5.11
CA THR A 46 14.16 -19.07 6.04
C THR A 46 12.92 -18.23 6.41
N GLU A 47 13.09 -16.94 6.67
CA GLU A 47 11.98 -16.05 7.00
C GLU A 47 11.07 -15.80 5.79
N GLU A 48 11.64 -15.74 4.59
CA GLU A 48 10.89 -15.64 3.34
C GLU A 48 9.94 -16.82 3.16
N ASN A 49 10.44 -18.03 3.34
CA ASN A 49 9.65 -19.26 3.22
C ASN A 49 8.56 -19.35 4.32
N ASN A 50 8.88 -18.93 5.53
CA ASN A 50 7.93 -18.89 6.63
C ASN A 50 6.79 -17.91 6.33
N LEU A 51 7.11 -16.71 5.86
CA LEU A 51 6.11 -15.69 5.55
C LEU A 51 5.22 -16.09 4.37
N LEU A 52 5.78 -16.68 3.33
CA LEU A 52 5.00 -17.23 2.21
C LEU A 52 4.03 -18.33 2.68
N SER A 53 4.51 -19.22 3.55
CA SER A 53 3.69 -20.27 4.15
C SER A 53 2.57 -19.71 5.02
N GLU A 54 2.87 -18.73 5.87
CA GLU A 54 1.87 -18.03 6.69
C GLU A 54 0.77 -17.38 5.84
N TRP A 55 1.14 -16.79 4.72
CA TRP A 55 0.20 -16.17 3.79
C TRP A 55 -0.55 -17.18 2.91
N GLY A 56 -0.15 -18.46 2.96
CA GLY A 56 -0.72 -19.53 2.12
C GLY A 56 -0.47 -19.30 0.62
N VAL A 57 0.71 -18.80 0.28
CA VAL A 57 1.17 -18.54 -1.08
C VAL A 57 2.55 -19.17 -1.30
N ASN A 58 2.99 -19.24 -2.54
CA ASN A 58 4.30 -19.76 -2.89
C ASN A 58 4.90 -18.99 -4.08
N ARG A 59 6.15 -19.33 -4.45
CA ARG A 59 6.88 -18.65 -5.52
C ARG A 59 6.51 -19.09 -6.94
N SER A 60 5.49 -19.94 -7.11
CA SER A 60 5.09 -20.41 -8.45
C SER A 60 4.40 -19.35 -9.30
N LYS A 61 3.95 -18.25 -8.68
CA LYS A 61 3.21 -17.15 -9.30
C LYS A 61 3.76 -15.81 -8.86
N LYS A 62 3.48 -14.78 -9.65
CA LYS A 62 3.78 -13.41 -9.28
C LYS A 62 2.95 -12.97 -8.07
N LEU A 63 3.59 -12.22 -7.17
CA LEU A 63 2.96 -11.71 -5.95
C LEU A 63 2.74 -10.20 -6.05
N ILE A 64 1.48 -9.79 -5.95
CA ILE A 64 1.06 -8.39 -5.96
C ILE A 64 0.70 -7.99 -4.52
N LEU A 65 1.31 -6.93 -4.01
CA LEU A 65 1.14 -6.45 -2.63
C LEU A 65 0.44 -5.09 -2.60
N LEU A 66 -0.65 -4.98 -1.85
CA LEU A 66 -1.27 -3.70 -1.49
C LEU A 66 -1.17 -3.51 0.02
N PRO A 67 -0.15 -2.78 0.51
CA PRO A 67 0.00 -2.50 1.93
C PRO A 67 -0.77 -1.24 2.32
N GLY A 68 -1.51 -1.30 3.42
CA GLY A 68 -2.22 -0.16 3.94
C GLY A 68 -3.41 -0.54 4.82
N ARG A 69 -3.79 0.35 5.72
CA ARG A 69 -4.96 0.16 6.58
C ARG A 69 -6.21 -0.12 5.73
N LEU A 70 -7.08 -1.00 6.21
CA LEU A 70 -8.35 -1.26 5.54
C LEU A 70 -9.32 -0.10 5.79
N THR A 71 -9.35 0.83 4.85
CA THR A 71 -10.21 2.02 4.87
C THR A 71 -10.68 2.32 3.46
N THR A 72 -11.86 2.92 3.33
CA THR A 72 -12.47 3.21 2.03
C THR A 72 -11.54 4.00 1.11
N TRP A 73 -10.79 4.95 1.65
CA TRP A 73 -9.93 5.83 0.86
C TRP A 73 -8.59 5.20 0.43
N LYS A 74 -8.20 4.03 0.98
CA LYS A 74 -6.99 3.29 0.55
C LYS A 74 -7.18 2.46 -0.72
N GLY A 75 -8.39 2.44 -1.29
CA GLY A 75 -8.65 1.90 -2.62
C GLY A 75 -8.60 0.37 -2.74
N GLN A 76 -8.82 -0.38 -1.65
CA GLN A 76 -8.87 -1.85 -1.73
C GLN A 76 -9.97 -2.33 -2.68
N GLU A 77 -11.09 -1.61 -2.79
CA GLU A 77 -12.16 -1.94 -3.75
C GLU A 77 -11.66 -1.81 -5.18
N VAL A 78 -11.03 -0.69 -5.52
CA VAL A 78 -10.41 -0.46 -6.84
C VAL A 78 -9.38 -1.54 -7.17
N PHE A 79 -8.57 -1.91 -6.20
CA PHE A 79 -7.60 -2.99 -6.37
C PHE A 79 -8.26 -4.34 -6.67
N ILE A 80 -9.31 -4.72 -5.93
CA ILE A 80 -10.05 -5.97 -6.16
C ILE A 80 -10.72 -5.97 -7.55
N GLU A 81 -11.29 -4.84 -7.97
CA GLU A 81 -11.85 -4.68 -9.31
C GLU A 81 -10.79 -4.84 -10.41
N ALA A 82 -9.61 -4.22 -10.21
CA ALA A 82 -8.49 -4.37 -11.13
C ALA A 82 -8.00 -5.82 -11.22
N LEU A 83 -7.89 -6.54 -10.09
CA LEU A 83 -7.54 -7.96 -10.09
C LEU A 83 -8.55 -8.82 -10.85
N ASN A 84 -9.84 -8.48 -10.78
CA ASN A 84 -10.87 -9.17 -11.58
C ASN A 84 -10.69 -8.94 -13.09
N LEU A 85 -10.28 -7.72 -13.50
CA LEU A 85 -9.96 -7.45 -14.90
C LEU A 85 -8.72 -8.23 -15.35
N VAL A 86 -7.65 -8.23 -14.55
CA VAL A 86 -6.44 -9.02 -14.82
C VAL A 86 -6.76 -10.51 -14.97
N ASN A 87 -7.65 -11.06 -14.13
CA ASN A 87 -8.08 -12.45 -14.24
C ASN A 87 -8.81 -12.76 -15.56
N LYS A 88 -9.57 -11.81 -16.09
CA LYS A 88 -10.24 -11.98 -17.38
C LYS A 88 -9.26 -12.02 -18.55
N GLU A 89 -8.17 -11.25 -18.44
CA GLU A 89 -7.14 -11.15 -19.48
C GLU A 89 -6.12 -12.30 -19.43
N LEU A 90 -5.62 -12.61 -18.24
CA LEU A 90 -4.52 -13.57 -18.05
C LEU A 90 -4.97 -14.97 -17.64
N GLY A 91 -6.27 -15.15 -17.37
CA GLY A 91 -6.83 -16.39 -16.83
C GLY A 91 -6.75 -16.46 -15.31
N HIS A 92 -7.59 -17.32 -14.75
CA HIS A 92 -7.66 -17.52 -13.30
C HIS A 92 -6.35 -18.10 -12.75
N GLN A 93 -6.00 -17.64 -11.55
CA GLN A 93 -4.85 -18.12 -10.81
C GLN A 93 -3.47 -17.79 -11.42
N SER A 94 -3.36 -16.77 -12.25
CA SER A 94 -2.08 -16.33 -12.83
C SER A 94 -1.16 -15.61 -11.83
N PHE A 95 -1.68 -15.13 -10.70
CA PHE A 95 -0.96 -14.39 -9.66
C PHE A 95 -1.46 -14.74 -8.27
N TYR A 96 -0.70 -14.31 -7.25
CA TYR A 96 -1.19 -14.10 -5.89
C TYR A 96 -1.29 -12.62 -5.61
N ALA A 97 -2.25 -12.22 -4.77
CA ALA A 97 -2.40 -10.86 -4.29
C ALA A 97 -2.56 -10.84 -2.76
N ILE A 98 -1.92 -9.89 -2.11
CA ILE A 98 -2.00 -9.69 -0.66
C ILE A 98 -2.53 -8.27 -0.40
N ILE A 99 -3.65 -8.17 0.31
CA ILE A 99 -4.04 -6.93 0.97
C ILE A 99 -3.52 -7.03 2.40
N LEU A 100 -2.52 -6.19 2.72
CA LEU A 100 -1.78 -6.23 3.97
C LEU A 100 -2.08 -5.01 4.83
N GLY A 101 -2.79 -5.20 5.93
CA GLY A 101 -3.07 -4.15 6.90
C GLY A 101 -4.29 -4.41 7.77
N SER A 102 -4.30 -3.82 8.95
CA SER A 102 -5.40 -3.94 9.90
C SER A 102 -6.58 -3.04 9.53
N ASP A 103 -7.77 -3.49 9.87
CA ASP A 103 -9.00 -2.70 9.77
C ASP A 103 -9.20 -1.74 10.96
N GLN A 104 -8.43 -1.91 12.02
CA GLN A 104 -8.53 -1.10 13.23
C GLN A 104 -9.97 -1.05 13.79
N GLY A 105 -10.69 -2.17 13.74
CA GLY A 105 -12.08 -2.29 14.17
C GLY A 105 -13.13 -1.81 13.15
N ARG A 106 -12.76 -1.58 11.89
CA ARG A 106 -13.70 -1.21 10.80
C ARG A 106 -14.23 -2.45 10.07
N ASP A 107 -14.80 -3.37 10.80
CA ASP A 107 -15.24 -4.68 10.32
C ASP A 107 -16.28 -4.61 9.18
N ILE A 108 -17.11 -3.56 9.13
CA ILE A 108 -18.11 -3.36 8.07
C ILE A 108 -17.42 -3.24 6.71
N TYR A 109 -16.37 -2.41 6.62
CA TYR A 109 -15.62 -2.25 5.38
C TYR A 109 -14.87 -3.53 5.00
N THR A 110 -14.25 -4.17 5.97
CA THR A 110 -13.55 -5.44 5.77
C THR A 110 -14.48 -6.52 5.24
N LYS A 111 -15.69 -6.65 5.80
CA LYS A 111 -16.71 -7.57 5.29
C LYS A 111 -17.13 -7.23 3.86
N LYS A 112 -17.27 -5.93 3.53
CA LYS A 112 -17.61 -5.48 2.17
C LYS A 112 -16.58 -5.93 1.16
N ILE A 113 -15.30 -5.65 1.39
CA ILE A 113 -14.23 -5.97 0.43
C ILE A 113 -13.98 -7.48 0.32
N LYS A 114 -14.17 -8.26 1.39
CA LYS A 114 -14.13 -9.74 1.35
C LYS A 114 -15.26 -10.30 0.48
N ARG A 115 -16.48 -9.79 0.63
CA ARG A 115 -17.63 -10.18 -0.24
C ARG A 115 -17.38 -9.83 -1.70
N LEU A 116 -16.78 -8.68 -1.98
CA LEU A 116 -16.41 -8.29 -3.34
C LEU A 116 -15.40 -9.28 -3.96
N ALA A 117 -14.40 -9.69 -3.18
CA ALA A 117 -13.43 -10.70 -3.59
C ALA A 117 -14.09 -12.08 -3.86
N GLU A 118 -15.06 -12.48 -3.04
CA GLU A 118 -15.87 -13.69 -3.25
C GLU A 118 -16.70 -13.59 -4.53
N GLN A 119 -17.38 -12.48 -4.75
CA GLN A 119 -18.17 -12.21 -5.95
C GLN A 119 -17.35 -12.34 -7.23
N TYR A 120 -16.10 -11.89 -7.21
CA TYR A 120 -15.17 -11.99 -8.34
C TYR A 120 -14.38 -13.31 -8.37
N ARG A 121 -14.67 -14.25 -7.46
CA ARG A 121 -13.99 -15.56 -7.36
C ARG A 121 -12.48 -15.45 -7.18
N LEU A 122 -12.05 -14.45 -6.42
CA LEU A 122 -10.62 -14.17 -6.15
C LEU A 122 -10.08 -14.86 -4.89
N THR A 123 -10.90 -15.55 -4.12
CA THR A 123 -10.57 -16.08 -2.77
C THR A 123 -9.41 -17.07 -2.75
N SER A 124 -9.16 -17.79 -3.84
CA SER A 124 -8.03 -18.72 -3.96
C SER A 124 -6.68 -18.00 -4.09
N GLN A 125 -6.67 -16.78 -4.66
CA GLN A 125 -5.45 -16.06 -5.02
C GLN A 125 -5.29 -14.72 -4.29
N LEU A 126 -6.35 -14.15 -3.72
CA LEU A 126 -6.32 -12.93 -2.90
C LEU A 126 -6.37 -13.30 -1.42
N LYS A 127 -5.38 -12.85 -0.66
CA LYS A 127 -5.30 -13.04 0.79
C LYS A 127 -5.40 -11.70 1.52
N PHE A 128 -6.08 -11.72 2.67
CA PHE A 128 -6.16 -10.59 3.59
C PHE A 128 -5.28 -10.91 4.79
N VAL A 129 -4.24 -10.11 4.98
CA VAL A 129 -3.27 -10.26 6.07
C VAL A 129 -3.36 -9.03 6.96
N GLU A 130 -3.62 -9.21 8.23
CA GLU A 130 -3.87 -8.09 9.14
C GLU A 130 -2.59 -7.35 9.53
N HIS A 131 -1.51 -8.06 9.71
CA HIS A 131 -0.26 -7.50 10.22
C HIS A 131 0.95 -8.24 9.67
N CYS A 132 2.01 -7.49 9.36
CA CYS A 132 3.34 -8.02 9.09
C CYS A 132 4.36 -7.21 9.89
N GLN A 133 5.14 -7.88 10.73
CA GLN A 133 6.17 -7.23 11.53
C GLN A 133 7.37 -6.81 10.67
N ASN A 134 7.71 -7.61 9.67
CA ASN A 134 8.84 -7.38 8.78
C ASN A 134 8.34 -6.87 7.42
N MET A 135 8.06 -5.56 7.36
CA MET A 135 7.63 -4.92 6.12
C MET A 135 8.65 -4.99 4.98
N PRO A 136 9.97 -4.81 5.21
CA PRO A 136 10.96 -5.04 4.17
C PRO A 136 10.83 -6.41 3.52
N LEU A 137 10.62 -7.45 4.30
CA LEU A 137 10.43 -8.80 3.79
C LEU A 137 9.14 -8.93 2.95
N ALA A 138 8.05 -8.30 3.37
CA ALA A 138 6.82 -8.26 2.60
C ALA A 138 7.02 -7.60 1.22
N TYR A 139 7.72 -6.47 1.18
CA TYR A 139 8.11 -5.84 -0.08
C TYR A 139 9.05 -6.73 -0.89
N LYS A 140 10.08 -7.31 -0.26
CA LYS A 140 11.05 -8.18 -0.94
C LYS A 140 10.38 -9.36 -1.66
N LEU A 141 9.37 -9.97 -1.05
CA LEU A 141 8.62 -11.10 -1.60
C LEU A 141 7.70 -10.68 -2.76
N SER A 142 7.32 -9.41 -2.85
CA SER A 142 6.42 -8.95 -3.90
C SER A 142 7.14 -8.72 -5.22
N ASP A 143 6.45 -8.97 -6.33
CA ASP A 143 6.89 -8.63 -7.69
C ASP A 143 6.34 -7.25 -8.12
N LEU A 144 5.22 -6.83 -7.52
CA LEU A 144 4.57 -5.57 -7.80
C LEU A 144 3.89 -5.04 -6.53
N VAL A 145 4.09 -3.77 -6.25
CA VAL A 145 3.42 -3.07 -5.15
C VAL A 145 2.35 -2.12 -5.70
N ILE A 146 1.24 -2.02 -4.99
CA ILE A 146 0.13 -1.14 -5.37
C ILE A 146 -0.17 -0.17 -4.22
N SER A 147 -0.32 1.11 -4.56
CA SER A 147 -0.85 2.15 -3.69
C SER A 147 -2.04 2.82 -4.36
N ALA A 148 -3.24 2.26 -4.16
CA ALA A 148 -4.45 2.60 -4.90
C ALA A 148 -5.33 3.65 -4.19
N SER A 149 -4.77 4.51 -3.37
CA SER A 149 -5.54 5.51 -2.61
C SER A 149 -6.43 6.35 -3.54
N ILE A 150 -7.72 6.51 -3.17
CA ILE A 150 -8.71 7.28 -3.92
C ILE A 150 -8.91 8.68 -3.35
N GLU A 151 -8.31 8.97 -2.21
CA GLU A 151 -8.22 10.30 -1.62
C GLU A 151 -6.76 10.70 -1.46
N PRO A 152 -6.45 12.00 -1.45
CA PRO A 152 -5.08 12.49 -1.38
C PRO A 152 -4.33 12.00 -0.13
N GLU A 153 -3.18 11.41 -0.33
CA GLU A 153 -2.27 11.07 0.75
C GLU A 153 -1.42 12.26 1.18
N ALA A 154 -1.08 12.29 2.47
CA ALA A 154 -0.21 13.34 2.98
C ALA A 154 1.23 13.27 2.41
N PHE A 155 1.71 12.06 2.09
CA PHE A 155 3.07 11.86 1.58
C PHE A 155 3.23 10.61 0.68
N GLY A 156 2.50 9.50 0.94
CA GLY A 156 2.62 8.28 0.13
C GLY A 156 3.81 7.40 0.50
N ARG A 157 3.97 7.06 1.78
CA ARG A 157 5.11 6.25 2.28
C ARG A 157 5.28 4.92 1.54
N VAL A 158 4.19 4.27 1.14
CA VAL A 158 4.23 2.98 0.41
C VAL A 158 5.08 3.07 -0.85
N ALA A 159 5.02 4.21 -1.55
CA ALA A 159 5.77 4.41 -2.78
C ALA A 159 7.29 4.40 -2.52
N ILE A 160 7.75 5.19 -1.56
CA ILE A 160 9.18 5.27 -1.27
C ILE A 160 9.73 4.00 -0.58
N GLU A 161 8.91 3.32 0.23
CA GLU A 161 9.27 2.04 0.83
C GLU A 161 9.47 0.96 -0.25
N ALA A 162 8.54 0.86 -1.21
CA ALA A 162 8.65 -0.06 -2.34
C ALA A 162 9.87 0.25 -3.22
N GLN A 163 10.11 1.51 -3.54
CA GLN A 163 11.27 1.95 -4.33
C GLN A 163 12.59 1.66 -3.63
N SER A 164 12.69 1.87 -2.31
CA SER A 164 13.88 1.52 -1.54
C SER A 164 14.15 0.01 -1.56
N MET A 165 13.10 -0.79 -1.64
CA MET A 165 13.19 -2.25 -1.79
C MET A 165 13.32 -2.71 -3.26
N GLU A 166 13.61 -1.77 -4.19
CA GLU A 166 13.77 -2.05 -5.63
C GLU A 166 12.55 -2.74 -6.27
N LYS A 167 11.33 -2.42 -5.77
CA LYS A 167 10.10 -3.03 -6.28
C LYS A 167 9.36 -2.09 -7.22
N PRO A 168 8.90 -2.60 -8.37
CA PRO A 168 7.96 -1.88 -9.21
C PRO A 168 6.72 -1.48 -8.40
N ILE A 169 6.25 -0.25 -8.60
CA ILE A 169 5.04 0.24 -7.93
C ILE A 169 4.10 0.93 -8.92
N ILE A 170 2.80 0.70 -8.74
CA ILE A 170 1.74 1.51 -9.33
C ILE A 170 1.10 2.30 -8.19
N ALA A 171 1.15 3.61 -8.28
CA ALA A 171 0.58 4.50 -7.28
C ALA A 171 -0.43 5.46 -7.92
N SER A 172 -1.46 5.83 -7.15
CA SER A 172 -2.39 6.89 -7.55
C SER A 172 -1.67 8.24 -7.56
N ASP A 173 -1.84 9.01 -8.64
CA ASP A 173 -1.26 10.34 -8.83
C ASP A 173 -2.12 11.40 -8.13
N ILE A 174 -2.21 11.34 -6.81
CA ILE A 174 -3.00 12.26 -5.98
C ILE A 174 -2.30 12.62 -4.67
N GLY A 175 -2.42 13.89 -4.28
CA GLY A 175 -1.88 14.40 -3.02
C GLY A 175 -0.36 14.38 -2.97
N GLY A 176 0.22 14.06 -1.82
CA GLY A 176 1.66 13.97 -1.65
C GLY A 176 2.31 12.73 -2.25
N SER A 177 1.53 11.84 -2.89
CA SER A 177 2.08 10.63 -3.53
C SER A 177 2.79 10.95 -4.85
N ASN A 178 2.57 12.12 -5.43
CA ASN A 178 3.18 12.56 -6.68
C ASN A 178 4.39 13.51 -6.49
N GLU A 179 4.85 13.71 -5.25
CA GLU A 179 6.04 14.51 -4.91
C GLU A 179 7.27 13.64 -4.70
#